data_56eaecded00104f019627238a76ec8e7
#
_entry.id   56eaecded00104f019627238a76ec8e7
#
_cell.length_a   1.000
_cell.length_b   1.000
_cell.length_c   1.000
_cell.angle_alpha   90.00
_cell.angle_beta   90.00
_cell.angle_gamma   90.00
#
_symmetry.space_group_name_H-M   'P 1'
#
loop_
_entity.id
_entity.type
_entity.pdbx_description
1 polymer ?
#
loop_
_entity_poly.entity_id
_entity_poly.type
_entity_poly.pdbx_seq_one_letter_code
_entity_poly.pdbx_strand_id
1 'polypeptide(L)'
;VSGYGLEAGKPLASSKRIKKIAFTGETTTGRLIMQYASQNLIPITLELGGKSPNIFFEDVMSKNDDFFDKCLEGFAMFTLNQGEVCTCPSRALVQESIYDKFMEKAIARTKAVKQDNPLKMETMIGAQASLEQMEKIKSYLDLGKKEGAKVLTGGSVAKLNSGLEKGNYIQPTIFEGKNNMRIFQEEIFGPVVSVTKFKDEKEALEIANDTLYGLGAGVWTRNGNLAYRMGREIQAGRVWTNCYHAFPAHAAFGG
;
A
#
# COMPACT_ATOMS: atom_id res chain seq x y z
N VAL A 1 1.81 -27.27 10.70
CA VAL A 1 3.26 -27.49 10.88
C VAL A 1 3.95 -26.14 10.89
N SER A 2 4.63 -25.82 11.98
CA SER A 2 5.43 -24.60 12.09
C SER A 2 6.87 -24.90 11.64
N GLY A 3 7.53 -23.95 10.98
CA GLY A 3 8.91 -24.08 10.52
C GLY A 3 9.27 -23.06 9.45
N TYR A 4 10.54 -23.03 9.05
CA TYR A 4 11.01 -22.13 8.00
C TYR A 4 10.54 -22.57 6.61
N GLY A 5 10.48 -21.63 5.67
CA GLY A 5 9.96 -21.87 4.33
C GLY A 5 10.63 -23.03 3.59
N LEU A 6 11.95 -23.16 3.66
CA LEU A 6 12.69 -24.25 3.00
C LEU A 6 12.52 -25.60 3.70
N GLU A 7 12.39 -25.62 5.03
CA GLU A 7 12.37 -26.84 5.83
C GLU A 7 10.96 -27.42 5.97
N ALA A 8 9.94 -26.57 6.16
CA ALA A 8 8.55 -26.98 6.33
C ALA A 8 7.67 -26.64 5.11
N GLY A 9 7.82 -25.44 4.55
CA GLY A 9 6.99 -24.96 3.44
C GLY A 9 7.23 -25.69 2.13
N LYS A 10 8.49 -25.83 1.70
CA LYS A 10 8.85 -26.51 0.45
C LYS A 10 8.39 -28.00 0.42
N PRO A 11 8.63 -28.83 1.46
CA PRO A 11 8.11 -30.19 1.48
C PRO A 11 6.59 -30.28 1.39
N LEU A 12 5.86 -29.34 2.02
CA LEU A 12 4.40 -29.28 1.87
C LEU A 12 4.00 -28.93 0.43
N ALA A 13 4.61 -27.87 -0.14
CA ALA A 13 4.27 -27.39 -1.48
C ALA A 13 4.61 -28.39 -2.61
N SER A 14 5.54 -29.32 -2.38
CA SER A 14 5.91 -30.39 -3.32
C SER A 14 5.38 -31.78 -2.96
N SER A 15 4.52 -31.91 -1.95
CA SER A 15 4.02 -33.21 -1.50
C SER A 15 2.88 -33.73 -2.38
N LYS A 16 2.99 -34.99 -2.87
CA LYS A 16 1.90 -35.70 -3.59
C LYS A 16 0.63 -35.89 -2.75
N ARG A 17 0.71 -35.71 -1.43
CA ARG A 17 -0.43 -35.83 -0.51
C ARG A 17 -1.27 -34.54 -0.46
N ILE A 18 -0.72 -33.38 -0.88
CA ILE A 18 -1.43 -32.10 -0.93
C ILE A 18 -2.25 -32.04 -2.20
N LYS A 19 -3.52 -31.65 -2.08
CA LYS A 19 -4.47 -31.59 -3.19
C LYS A 19 -4.73 -30.16 -3.70
N LYS A 20 -4.48 -29.16 -2.86
CA LYS A 20 -4.54 -27.73 -3.21
C LYS A 20 -3.67 -26.94 -2.25
N ILE A 21 -3.06 -25.88 -2.76
CA ILE A 21 -2.33 -24.88 -1.96
C ILE A 21 -3.07 -23.55 -2.07
N ALA A 22 -3.32 -22.91 -0.94
CA ALA A 22 -3.70 -21.52 -0.83
C ALA A 22 -2.60 -20.81 -0.04
N PHE A 23 -2.05 -19.74 -0.61
CA PHE A 23 -0.94 -19.00 0.00
C PHE A 23 -1.22 -17.50 -0.09
N THR A 24 -1.01 -16.80 1.02
CA THR A 24 -0.96 -15.35 1.08
C THR A 24 0.40 -14.94 1.64
N GLY A 25 1.10 -14.06 0.92
CA GLY A 25 2.41 -13.59 1.37
C GLY A 25 3.21 -12.86 0.28
N GLU A 26 4.52 -12.89 0.40
CA GLU A 26 5.44 -12.17 -0.46
C GLU A 26 5.50 -12.80 -1.86
N THR A 27 5.63 -11.96 -2.89
CA THR A 27 5.55 -12.35 -4.31
C THR A 27 6.63 -13.36 -4.72
N THR A 28 7.87 -13.21 -4.24
CA THR A 28 8.96 -14.14 -4.56
C THR A 28 8.69 -15.52 -3.96
N THR A 29 8.17 -15.57 -2.73
CA THR A 29 7.74 -16.81 -2.08
C THR A 29 6.60 -17.48 -2.85
N GLY A 30 5.63 -16.71 -3.34
CA GLY A 30 4.55 -17.22 -4.17
C GLY A 30 5.05 -17.87 -5.47
N ARG A 31 6.03 -17.25 -6.15
CA ARG A 31 6.69 -17.83 -7.33
C ARG A 31 7.37 -19.17 -7.02
N LEU A 32 8.07 -19.26 -5.89
CA LEU A 32 8.71 -20.52 -5.46
C LEU A 32 7.67 -21.60 -5.16
N ILE A 33 6.57 -21.27 -4.49
CA ILE A 33 5.47 -22.22 -4.21
C ILE A 33 4.88 -22.73 -5.53
N MET A 34 4.66 -21.85 -6.52
CA MET A 34 4.17 -22.25 -7.84
C MET A 34 5.13 -23.24 -8.52
N GLN A 35 6.44 -23.00 -8.46
CA GLN A 35 7.46 -23.92 -8.98
C GLN A 35 7.44 -25.28 -8.27
N TYR A 36 7.26 -25.31 -6.94
CA TYR A 36 7.19 -26.57 -6.18
C TYR A 36 5.90 -27.32 -6.50
N ALA A 37 4.77 -26.63 -6.54
CA ALA A 37 3.46 -27.21 -6.83
C ALA A 37 3.38 -27.83 -8.23
N SER A 38 4.05 -27.20 -9.22
CA SER A 38 4.04 -27.64 -10.63
C SER A 38 4.58 -29.07 -10.81
N GLN A 39 5.50 -29.53 -9.96
CA GLN A 39 6.06 -30.88 -10.02
C GLN A 39 5.01 -32.00 -9.87
N ASN A 40 3.91 -31.72 -9.19
CA ASN A 40 2.81 -32.66 -8.96
C ASN A 40 1.46 -32.13 -9.47
N LEU A 41 1.48 -31.06 -10.29
CA LEU A 41 0.30 -30.41 -10.85
C LEU A 41 -0.73 -30.01 -9.77
N ILE A 42 -0.24 -29.58 -8.60
CA ILE A 42 -1.10 -29.16 -7.48
C ILE A 42 -1.74 -27.81 -7.82
N PRO A 43 -3.08 -27.67 -7.85
CA PRO A 43 -3.75 -26.40 -8.03
C PRO A 43 -3.37 -25.42 -6.91
N ILE A 44 -3.11 -24.16 -7.29
CA ILE A 44 -2.73 -23.12 -6.33
C ILE A 44 -3.65 -21.90 -6.44
N THR A 45 -3.84 -21.23 -5.32
CA THR A 45 -4.40 -19.86 -5.24
C THR A 45 -3.38 -19.00 -4.52
N LEU A 46 -2.99 -17.89 -5.12
CA LEU A 46 -1.97 -16.98 -4.60
C LEU A 46 -2.56 -15.59 -4.37
N GLU A 47 -2.44 -15.09 -3.14
CA GLU A 47 -2.67 -13.70 -2.78
C GLU A 47 -1.31 -13.10 -2.39
N LEU A 48 -0.81 -12.17 -3.20
CA LEU A 48 0.57 -11.70 -3.13
C LEU A 48 0.64 -10.20 -2.81
N GLY A 49 1.77 -9.59 -3.13
CA GLY A 49 2.01 -8.18 -2.88
C GLY A 49 1.22 -7.24 -3.77
N GLY A 50 1.31 -5.95 -3.47
CA GLY A 50 0.66 -4.88 -4.20
C GLY A 50 1.44 -3.57 -4.18
N LYS A 51 1.12 -2.69 -5.13
CA LYS A 51 1.56 -1.29 -5.16
C LYS A 51 0.38 -0.41 -5.58
N SER A 52 -0.67 -0.47 -4.79
CA SER A 52 -2.00 0.05 -5.10
C SER A 52 -1.99 1.56 -5.32
N PRO A 53 -2.47 2.06 -6.48
CA PRO A 53 -2.67 3.48 -6.71
C PRO A 53 -3.90 3.98 -5.94
N ASN A 54 -3.81 5.18 -5.39
CA ASN A 54 -4.89 5.92 -4.74
C ASN A 54 -4.99 7.29 -5.40
N ILE A 55 -6.06 7.54 -6.17
CA ILE A 55 -6.14 8.61 -7.16
C ILE A 55 -7.13 9.68 -6.69
N PHE A 56 -6.68 10.93 -6.61
CA PHE A 56 -7.46 12.08 -6.13
C PHE A 56 -7.63 13.10 -7.24
N PHE A 57 -8.85 13.22 -7.77
CA PHE A 57 -9.21 14.19 -8.80
C PHE A 57 -9.51 15.57 -8.19
N GLU A 58 -9.42 16.63 -8.98
CA GLU A 58 -9.54 18.02 -8.52
C GLU A 58 -10.87 18.34 -7.84
N ASP A 59 -11.95 17.68 -8.26
CA ASP A 59 -13.30 17.91 -7.77
C ASP A 59 -13.49 17.51 -6.30
N VAL A 60 -12.57 16.73 -5.71
CA VAL A 60 -12.61 16.40 -4.28
C VAL A 60 -12.50 17.64 -3.41
N MET A 61 -11.81 18.67 -3.90
CA MET A 61 -11.60 19.95 -3.19
C MET A 61 -12.62 21.05 -3.57
N SER A 62 -13.63 20.74 -4.41
CA SER A 62 -14.65 21.73 -4.80
C SER A 62 -15.46 22.27 -3.63
N LYS A 63 -15.51 21.52 -2.52
CA LYS A 63 -16.13 21.90 -1.25
C LYS A 63 -15.26 21.44 -0.09
N ASN A 64 -15.22 22.21 0.98
CA ASN A 64 -14.60 21.84 2.24
C ASN A 64 -15.68 21.23 3.15
N ASP A 65 -15.96 19.96 2.98
CA ASP A 65 -17.02 19.19 3.61
C ASP A 65 -16.53 17.81 4.08
N ASP A 66 -17.42 17.02 4.69
CA ASP A 66 -17.14 15.68 5.22
C ASP A 66 -16.58 14.74 4.14
N PHE A 67 -16.98 14.93 2.87
CA PHE A 67 -16.42 14.14 1.78
C PHE A 67 -14.94 14.46 1.55
N PHE A 68 -14.55 15.72 1.57
CA PHE A 68 -13.14 16.09 1.45
C PHE A 68 -12.32 15.62 2.66
N ASP A 69 -12.87 15.69 3.87
CA ASP A 69 -12.24 15.13 5.07
C ASP A 69 -12.01 13.61 4.93
N LYS A 70 -13.01 12.90 4.40
CA LYS A 70 -12.91 11.47 4.08
C LYS A 70 -11.85 11.16 3.01
N CYS A 71 -11.64 12.05 2.03
CA CYS A 71 -10.54 11.91 1.07
C CYS A 71 -9.17 12.00 1.77
N LEU A 72 -9.01 12.90 2.74
CA LEU A 72 -7.78 13.01 3.52
C LEU A 72 -7.54 11.80 4.42
N GLU A 73 -8.59 11.22 4.98
CA GLU A 73 -8.50 9.92 5.68
C GLU A 73 -8.08 8.82 4.72
N GLY A 74 -8.71 8.75 3.55
CA GLY A 74 -8.37 7.80 2.49
C GLY A 74 -6.92 7.93 2.02
N PHE A 75 -6.37 9.15 1.99
CA PHE A 75 -4.95 9.34 1.75
C PHE A 75 -4.10 8.76 2.88
N ALA A 76 -4.44 9.03 4.15
CA ALA A 76 -3.69 8.57 5.32
C ALA A 76 -3.76 7.06 5.54
N MET A 77 -4.64 6.33 4.85
CA MET A 77 -4.79 4.87 4.96
C MET A 77 -3.53 4.07 4.63
N PHE A 78 -2.51 4.68 4.00
CA PHE A 78 -1.21 4.02 3.84
C PHE A 78 -0.51 3.72 5.17
N THR A 79 -0.95 4.33 6.27
CA THR A 79 -0.43 4.06 7.62
C THR A 79 -1.17 2.94 8.34
N LEU A 80 -2.35 2.51 7.84
CA LEU A 80 -3.14 1.45 8.47
C LEU A 80 -2.28 0.21 8.71
N ASN A 81 -2.40 -0.36 9.91
CA ASN A 81 -1.59 -1.52 10.33
C ASN A 81 -0.09 -1.31 10.03
N GLN A 82 0.42 -0.10 10.33
CA GLN A 82 1.78 0.39 10.04
C GLN A 82 2.25 0.15 8.59
N GLY A 83 1.32 0.16 7.64
CA GLY A 83 1.58 -0.06 6.21
C GLY A 83 1.86 -1.51 5.81
N GLU A 84 1.75 -2.45 6.74
CA GLU A 84 1.91 -3.89 6.51
C GLU A 84 0.59 -4.52 6.03
N VAL A 85 0.12 -4.05 4.88
CA VAL A 85 -1.13 -4.47 4.23
C VAL A 85 -0.88 -4.64 2.73
N CYS A 86 -1.25 -5.79 2.16
CA CYS A 86 -1.05 -6.09 0.73
C CYS A 86 -1.78 -5.11 -0.20
N THR A 87 -2.96 -4.63 0.21
CA THR A 87 -3.74 -3.60 -0.51
C THR A 87 -3.42 -2.17 -0.07
N CYS A 88 -2.32 -1.95 0.66
CA CYS A 88 -1.92 -0.62 1.11
C CYS A 88 -1.91 0.38 -0.05
N PRO A 89 -2.58 1.56 0.07
CA PRO A 89 -2.54 2.62 -0.94
C PRO A 89 -1.17 3.32 -0.95
N SER A 90 -0.15 2.60 -1.37
CA SER A 90 1.26 3.01 -1.25
C SER A 90 1.76 3.89 -2.40
N ARG A 91 0.92 4.12 -3.43
CA ARG A 91 1.11 5.18 -4.43
C ARG A 91 -0.08 6.13 -4.37
N ALA A 92 0.15 7.42 -4.18
CA ALA A 92 -0.89 8.44 -4.28
C ALA A 92 -0.68 9.28 -5.54
N LEU A 93 -1.72 9.36 -6.36
CA LEU A 93 -1.77 10.18 -7.56
C LEU A 93 -2.70 11.35 -7.30
N VAL A 94 -2.19 12.58 -7.36
CA VAL A 94 -2.97 13.78 -7.06
C VAL A 94 -2.99 14.68 -8.28
N GLN A 95 -4.18 15.11 -8.70
CA GLN A 95 -4.31 15.99 -9.86
C GLN A 95 -3.56 17.31 -9.63
N GLU A 96 -2.78 17.76 -10.62
CA GLU A 96 -1.82 18.87 -10.43
C GLU A 96 -2.48 20.17 -10.02
N SER A 97 -3.72 20.44 -10.49
CA SER A 97 -4.48 21.66 -10.15
C SER A 97 -4.76 21.83 -8.65
N ILE A 98 -4.82 20.73 -7.89
CA ILE A 98 -5.08 20.77 -6.45
C ILE A 98 -3.87 20.35 -5.61
N TYR A 99 -2.78 19.95 -6.24
CA TYR A 99 -1.69 19.23 -5.58
C TYR A 99 -1.16 19.93 -4.32
N ASP A 100 -0.77 21.17 -4.42
CA ASP A 100 -0.11 21.87 -3.30
C ASP A 100 -1.03 22.01 -2.08
N LYS A 101 -2.29 22.42 -2.30
CA LYS A 101 -3.29 22.59 -1.24
C LYS A 101 -3.74 21.24 -0.66
N PHE A 102 -3.87 20.21 -1.51
CA PHE A 102 -4.22 18.87 -1.06
C PHE A 102 -3.10 18.30 -0.21
N MET A 103 -1.85 18.39 -0.67
CA MET A 103 -0.70 17.83 0.04
C MET A 103 -0.41 18.54 1.37
N GLU A 104 -0.64 19.85 1.47
CA GLU A 104 -0.56 20.56 2.75
C GLU A 104 -1.46 19.90 3.81
N LYS A 105 -2.73 19.65 3.46
CA LYS A 105 -3.71 19.02 4.36
C LYS A 105 -3.41 17.53 4.59
N ALA A 106 -3.00 16.81 3.56
CA ALA A 106 -2.65 15.39 3.65
C ALA A 106 -1.42 15.16 4.55
N ILE A 107 -0.40 16.02 4.46
CA ILE A 107 0.78 16.00 5.34
C ILE A 107 0.36 16.29 6.79
N ALA A 108 -0.51 17.28 7.01
CA ALA A 108 -1.01 17.59 8.35
C ALA A 108 -1.79 16.39 8.94
N ARG A 109 -2.65 15.73 8.15
CA ARG A 109 -3.39 14.53 8.56
C ARG A 109 -2.42 13.37 8.88
N THR A 110 -1.40 13.15 8.07
CA THR A 110 -0.40 12.12 8.31
C THR A 110 0.41 12.36 9.60
N LYS A 111 0.78 13.61 9.88
CA LYS A 111 1.48 13.98 11.12
C LYS A 111 0.61 13.79 12.38
N ALA A 112 -0.70 13.79 12.25
CA ALA A 112 -1.64 13.55 13.35
C ALA A 112 -1.79 12.06 13.69
N VAL A 113 -1.24 11.15 12.88
CA VAL A 113 -1.26 9.71 13.17
C VAL A 113 -0.42 9.41 14.41
N LYS A 114 -1.08 8.92 15.45
CA LYS A 114 -0.43 8.59 16.73
C LYS A 114 0.24 7.23 16.67
N GLN A 115 1.55 7.22 16.86
CA GLN A 115 2.36 6.02 16.94
C GLN A 115 2.84 5.81 18.38
N ASP A 116 2.44 4.70 19.00
CA ASP A 116 2.73 4.41 20.41
C ASP A 116 2.55 2.91 20.70
N ASN A 117 2.49 2.56 21.98
CA ASN A 117 2.14 1.22 22.46
C ASN A 117 0.73 0.83 21.97
N PRO A 118 0.58 -0.29 21.24
CA PRO A 118 -0.72 -0.72 20.69
C PRO A 118 -1.78 -1.07 21.74
N LEU A 119 -1.42 -1.20 23.00
CA LEU A 119 -2.36 -1.42 24.11
C LEU A 119 -3.05 -0.12 24.58
N LYS A 120 -2.61 1.05 24.13
CA LYS A 120 -3.28 2.32 24.43
C LYS A 120 -4.40 2.59 23.43
N MET A 121 -5.55 3.06 23.91
CA MET A 121 -6.73 3.29 23.07
C MET A 121 -6.54 4.35 21.99
N GLU A 122 -5.68 5.33 22.25
CA GLU A 122 -5.40 6.42 21.31
C GLU A 122 -4.33 6.08 20.26
N THR A 123 -3.68 4.93 20.37
CA THR A 123 -2.66 4.51 19.39
C THR A 123 -3.31 4.10 18.08
N MET A 124 -2.87 4.71 17.00
CA MET A 124 -3.36 4.43 15.65
C MET A 124 -2.49 3.40 14.92
N ILE A 125 -1.17 3.45 15.13
CA ILE A 125 -0.23 2.49 14.54
C ILE A 125 0.84 2.07 15.56
N GLY A 126 1.29 0.82 15.45
CA GLY A 126 2.29 0.19 16.31
C GLY A 126 3.67 0.05 15.65
N ALA A 127 4.45 -0.91 16.15
CA ALA A 127 5.75 -1.29 15.59
C ALA A 127 5.60 -2.17 14.35
N GLN A 128 6.63 -2.19 13.50
CA GLN A 128 6.74 -3.16 12.41
C GLN A 128 6.84 -4.59 12.96
N ALA A 129 6.38 -5.56 12.18
CA ALA A 129 6.26 -6.97 12.61
C ALA A 129 7.61 -7.61 13.02
N SER A 130 8.73 -7.13 12.47
CA SER A 130 10.07 -7.64 12.77
C SER A 130 11.17 -6.62 12.52
N LEU A 131 12.35 -6.89 13.08
CA LEU A 131 13.57 -6.12 12.78
C LEU A 131 13.92 -6.21 11.28
N GLU A 132 13.80 -7.40 10.69
CA GLU A 132 14.06 -7.61 9.27
C GLU A 132 13.17 -6.72 8.39
N GLN A 133 11.87 -6.63 8.71
CA GLN A 133 10.95 -5.75 8.01
C GLN A 133 11.30 -4.27 8.20
N MET A 134 11.68 -3.86 9.41
CA MET A 134 12.15 -2.50 9.66
C MET A 134 13.39 -2.17 8.83
N GLU A 135 14.37 -3.06 8.75
CA GLU A 135 15.60 -2.85 7.96
C GLU A 135 15.29 -2.79 6.45
N LYS A 136 14.36 -3.62 5.97
CA LYS A 136 13.85 -3.54 4.60
C LYS A 136 13.27 -2.14 4.32
N ILE A 137 12.38 -1.65 5.18
CA ILE A 137 11.76 -0.33 5.00
C ILE A 137 12.84 0.77 5.01
N LYS A 138 13.80 0.73 5.95
CA LYS A 138 14.93 1.68 6.01
C LYS A 138 15.71 1.70 4.70
N SER A 139 16.00 0.54 4.12
CA SER A 139 16.70 0.46 2.83
C SER A 139 15.95 1.19 1.71
N TYR A 140 14.61 1.14 1.70
CA TYR A 140 13.78 1.89 0.75
C TYR A 140 13.71 3.39 1.06
N LEU A 141 13.74 3.79 2.34
CA LEU A 141 13.83 5.21 2.71
C LEU A 141 15.14 5.83 2.17
N ASP A 142 16.24 5.11 2.28
CA ASP A 142 17.53 5.54 1.75
C ASP A 142 17.57 5.49 0.22
N LEU A 143 16.99 4.46 -0.38
CA LEU A 143 16.86 4.33 -1.83
C LEU A 143 16.07 5.50 -2.42
N GLY A 144 14.92 5.85 -1.85
CA GLY A 144 14.11 6.98 -2.33
C GLY A 144 14.88 8.29 -2.33
N LYS A 145 15.60 8.57 -1.24
CA LYS A 145 16.50 9.74 -1.15
C LYS A 145 17.60 9.70 -2.21
N LYS A 146 18.21 8.53 -2.41
CA LYS A 146 19.30 8.32 -3.41
C LYS A 146 18.79 8.49 -4.85
N GLU A 147 17.56 8.09 -5.14
CA GLU A 147 16.92 8.28 -6.43
C GLU A 147 16.43 9.73 -6.66
N GLY A 148 16.57 10.59 -5.66
CA GLY A 148 16.20 12.01 -5.74
C GLY A 148 14.74 12.30 -5.41
N ALA A 149 14.02 11.38 -4.78
CA ALA A 149 12.69 11.66 -4.27
C ALA A 149 12.76 12.63 -3.08
N LYS A 150 11.82 13.56 -3.05
CA LYS A 150 11.71 14.55 -1.98
C LYS A 150 10.93 13.98 -0.80
N VAL A 151 11.50 14.00 0.39
CA VAL A 151 10.79 13.63 1.63
C VAL A 151 9.91 14.81 2.05
N LEU A 152 8.59 14.63 2.05
CA LEU A 152 7.63 15.65 2.49
C LEU A 152 7.36 15.57 4.00
N THR A 153 7.40 14.36 4.57
CA THR A 153 7.33 14.12 6.02
C THR A 153 7.89 12.73 6.36
N GLY A 154 8.30 12.50 7.62
CA GLY A 154 8.88 11.24 8.06
C GLY A 154 10.30 11.01 7.52
N GLY A 155 10.56 9.84 6.94
CA GLY A 155 11.82 9.50 6.29
C GLY A 155 12.89 8.92 7.21
N SER A 156 12.51 8.47 8.42
CA SER A 156 13.42 7.86 9.40
C SER A 156 12.71 6.92 10.37
N VAL A 157 13.50 6.26 11.21
CA VAL A 157 13.01 5.51 12.37
C VAL A 157 12.35 6.48 13.35
N ALA A 158 11.23 6.10 13.92
CA ALA A 158 10.56 6.89 14.93
C ALA A 158 11.31 6.75 16.27
N LYS A 159 11.50 7.87 16.95
CA LYS A 159 12.07 7.90 18.31
C LYS A 159 10.93 8.04 19.29
N LEU A 160 10.55 6.94 19.91
CA LEU A 160 9.52 6.89 20.94
C LEU A 160 10.17 6.78 22.32
N ASN A 161 9.45 7.19 23.35
CA ASN A 161 9.86 7.13 24.74
C ASN A 161 9.08 6.06 25.51
N SER A 162 9.23 6.03 26.84
CA SER A 162 8.38 5.24 27.74
C SER A 162 8.49 3.72 27.55
N GLY A 163 9.72 3.23 27.30
CA GLY A 163 9.99 1.80 27.16
C GLY A 163 9.82 1.25 25.74
N LEU A 164 9.57 2.13 24.75
CA LEU A 164 9.41 1.75 23.35
C LEU A 164 10.66 1.99 22.49
N GLU A 165 11.75 2.45 23.08
CA GLU A 165 12.99 2.90 22.40
C GLU A 165 13.64 1.79 21.58
N LYS A 166 13.44 0.54 21.97
CA LYS A 166 13.99 -0.65 21.29
C LYS A 166 13.01 -1.28 20.28
N GLY A 167 11.83 -0.70 20.10
CA GLY A 167 10.83 -1.22 19.17
C GLY A 167 11.10 -0.86 17.71
N ASN A 168 10.52 -1.62 16.80
CA ASN A 168 10.72 -1.48 15.36
C ASN A 168 9.78 -0.41 14.77
N TYR A 169 9.94 0.85 15.17
CA TYR A 169 9.03 1.92 14.75
C TYR A 169 9.59 2.74 13.58
N ILE A 170 8.80 2.87 12.53
CA ILE A 170 9.11 3.73 11.36
C ILE A 170 8.11 4.88 11.33
N GLN A 171 8.59 6.09 11.11
CA GLN A 171 7.72 7.25 10.94
C GLN A 171 6.85 7.11 9.68
N PRO A 172 5.55 7.45 9.73
CA PRO A 172 4.76 7.64 8.52
C PRO A 172 5.48 8.58 7.55
N THR A 173 5.74 8.09 6.34
CA THR A 173 6.64 8.76 5.40
C THR A 173 5.92 9.03 4.07
N ILE A 174 6.03 10.27 3.60
CA ILE A 174 5.55 10.68 2.28
C ILE A 174 6.75 11.10 1.43
N PHE A 175 6.94 10.42 0.30
CA PHE A 175 7.86 10.83 -0.75
C PHE A 175 7.12 11.47 -1.91
N GLU A 176 7.66 12.56 -2.46
CA GLU A 176 7.27 13.10 -3.76
C GLU A 176 8.31 12.69 -4.79
N GLY A 177 7.86 12.17 -5.93
CA GLY A 177 8.79 11.71 -6.97
C GLY A 177 8.10 11.35 -8.28
N LYS A 178 8.78 10.53 -9.09
CA LYS A 178 8.32 10.08 -10.41
C LYS A 178 7.97 8.59 -10.38
N ASN A 179 6.96 8.20 -11.16
CA ASN A 179 6.45 6.82 -11.17
C ASN A 179 7.50 5.76 -11.55
N ASN A 180 8.55 6.11 -12.28
CA ASN A 180 9.63 5.19 -12.65
C ASN A 180 10.67 4.92 -11.55
N MET A 181 10.59 5.59 -10.41
CA MET A 181 11.46 5.33 -9.26
C MET A 181 11.06 3.99 -8.59
N ARG A 182 12.03 3.27 -8.07
CA ARG A 182 11.78 1.97 -7.42
C ARG A 182 10.82 2.07 -6.23
N ILE A 183 10.84 3.17 -5.49
CA ILE A 183 9.88 3.42 -4.40
C ILE A 183 8.42 3.54 -4.88
N PHE A 184 8.17 3.77 -6.17
CA PHE A 184 6.85 3.76 -6.80
C PHE A 184 6.51 2.40 -7.39
N GLN A 185 7.50 1.59 -7.76
CA GLN A 185 7.33 0.33 -8.49
C GLN A 185 7.40 -0.90 -7.58
N GLU A 186 8.10 -0.83 -6.45
CA GLU A 186 8.34 -1.97 -5.58
C GLU A 186 7.55 -1.88 -4.27
N GLU A 187 7.10 -3.02 -3.76
CA GLU A 187 6.39 -3.11 -2.50
C GLU A 187 7.33 -2.92 -1.31
N ILE A 188 7.13 -1.85 -0.54
CA ILE A 188 7.91 -1.53 0.66
C ILE A 188 7.37 -2.30 1.88
N PHE A 189 6.05 -2.43 1.97
CA PHE A 189 5.32 -3.08 3.07
C PHE A 189 5.59 -2.40 4.42
N GLY A 190 5.40 -1.09 4.45
CA GLY A 190 5.60 -0.22 5.61
C GLY A 190 4.81 1.09 5.45
N PRO A 191 4.82 1.99 6.44
CA PRO A 191 4.04 3.22 6.44
C PRO A 191 4.69 4.28 5.53
N VAL A 192 4.83 3.93 4.25
CA VAL A 192 5.49 4.75 3.23
C VAL A 192 4.59 4.88 2.01
N VAL A 193 4.27 6.10 1.63
CA VAL A 193 3.54 6.42 0.40
C VAL A 193 4.40 7.26 -0.53
N SER A 194 4.35 6.93 -1.82
CA SER A 194 5.01 7.66 -2.90
C SER A 194 3.96 8.45 -3.67
N VAL A 195 4.13 9.79 -3.74
CA VAL A 195 3.15 10.70 -4.34
C VAL A 195 3.69 11.28 -5.64
N THR A 196 2.86 11.29 -6.68
CA THR A 196 3.13 11.96 -7.95
C THR A 196 1.92 12.75 -8.43
N LYS A 197 2.16 13.71 -9.33
CA LYS A 197 1.12 14.52 -9.98
C LYS A 197 0.62 13.81 -11.24
N PHE A 198 -0.60 14.13 -11.63
CA PHE A 198 -1.13 13.83 -12.97
C PHE A 198 -1.97 15.01 -13.48
N LYS A 199 -2.12 15.14 -14.78
CA LYS A 199 -2.83 16.26 -15.44
C LYS A 199 -4.31 15.96 -15.65
N ASP A 200 -4.60 14.80 -16.23
CA ASP A 200 -5.93 14.41 -16.66
C ASP A 200 -6.23 12.93 -16.40
N GLU A 201 -7.45 12.50 -16.71
CA GLU A 201 -7.93 11.13 -16.54
C GLU A 201 -7.02 10.11 -17.25
N LYS A 202 -6.55 10.45 -18.46
CA LYS A 202 -5.72 9.54 -19.27
C LYS A 202 -4.37 9.29 -18.61
N GLU A 203 -3.68 10.36 -18.20
CA GLU A 203 -2.38 10.23 -17.52
C GLU A 203 -2.53 9.53 -16.15
N ALA A 204 -3.61 9.82 -15.40
CA ALA A 204 -3.90 9.11 -14.16
C ALA A 204 -4.01 7.60 -14.37
N LEU A 205 -4.70 7.17 -15.43
CA LEU A 205 -4.88 5.77 -15.79
C LEU A 205 -3.57 5.12 -16.24
N GLU A 206 -2.79 5.81 -17.09
CA GLU A 206 -1.48 5.35 -17.54
C GLU A 206 -0.54 5.11 -16.34
N ILE A 207 -0.44 6.07 -15.40
CA ILE A 207 0.38 5.93 -14.20
C ILE A 207 -0.17 4.83 -13.28
N ALA A 208 -1.47 4.74 -13.11
CA ALA A 208 -2.09 3.73 -12.25
C ALA A 208 -1.76 2.31 -12.71
N ASN A 209 -1.82 2.07 -14.01
CA ASN A 209 -1.60 0.77 -14.63
C ASN A 209 -0.11 0.45 -14.90
N ASP A 210 0.78 1.44 -14.80
CA ASP A 210 2.24 1.25 -14.97
C ASP A 210 2.85 0.63 -13.69
N THR A 211 2.60 -0.65 -13.50
CA THR A 211 3.08 -1.46 -12.39
C THR A 211 2.99 -2.94 -12.71
N LEU A 212 3.79 -3.76 -12.03
CA LEU A 212 3.71 -5.23 -12.12
C LEU A 212 2.58 -5.82 -11.26
N TYR A 213 1.93 -4.99 -10.43
CA TYR A 213 0.89 -5.42 -9.51
C TYR A 213 -0.51 -5.10 -10.05
N GLY A 214 -1.52 -5.74 -9.47
CA GLY A 214 -2.91 -5.54 -9.85
C GLY A 214 -3.90 -5.89 -8.74
N LEU A 215 -3.50 -5.76 -7.46
CA LEU A 215 -4.32 -6.20 -6.34
C LEU A 215 -5.46 -5.23 -6.02
N GLY A 216 -5.15 -3.96 -5.77
CA GLY A 216 -6.13 -2.97 -5.38
C GLY A 216 -5.85 -1.57 -5.94
N ALA A 217 -6.88 -0.73 -5.93
CA ALA A 217 -6.80 0.69 -6.27
C ALA A 217 -7.90 1.49 -5.59
N GLY A 218 -7.68 2.80 -5.37
CA GLY A 218 -8.67 3.74 -4.89
C GLY A 218 -8.88 4.89 -5.85
N VAL A 219 -10.12 5.35 -5.99
CA VAL A 219 -10.49 6.51 -6.82
C VAL A 219 -11.37 7.44 -6.00
N TRP A 220 -10.99 8.72 -5.96
CA TRP A 220 -11.70 9.75 -5.23
C TRP A 220 -12.12 10.87 -6.18
N THR A 221 -13.40 11.02 -6.37
CA THR A 221 -14.03 12.04 -7.24
C THR A 221 -15.49 12.19 -6.88
N ARG A 222 -16.04 13.39 -7.11
CA ARG A 222 -17.49 13.65 -6.99
C ARG A 222 -18.26 13.31 -8.28
N ASN A 223 -17.52 13.03 -9.37
CA ASN A 223 -18.11 12.73 -10.67
C ASN A 223 -18.31 11.20 -10.83
N GLY A 224 -19.56 10.75 -10.74
CA GLY A 224 -19.92 9.34 -10.85
C GLY A 224 -19.55 8.69 -12.20
N ASN A 225 -19.59 9.45 -13.30
CA ASN A 225 -19.18 8.94 -14.62
C ASN A 225 -17.66 8.72 -14.68
N LEU A 226 -16.88 9.65 -14.13
CA LEU A 226 -15.42 9.49 -14.01
C LEU A 226 -15.08 8.30 -13.13
N ALA A 227 -15.70 8.19 -11.95
CA ALA A 227 -15.52 7.07 -11.04
C ALA A 227 -15.79 5.71 -11.72
N TYR A 228 -16.86 5.63 -12.49
CA TYR A 228 -17.23 4.41 -13.23
C TYR A 228 -16.18 4.05 -14.30
N ARG A 229 -15.74 5.02 -15.13
CA ARG A 229 -14.71 4.77 -16.15
C ARG A 229 -13.40 4.31 -15.52
N MET A 230 -12.92 5.04 -14.51
CA MET A 230 -11.70 4.67 -13.78
C MET A 230 -11.79 3.27 -13.17
N GLY A 231 -12.94 2.92 -12.56
CA GLY A 231 -13.17 1.60 -11.98
C GLY A 231 -13.14 0.46 -13.00
N ARG A 232 -13.44 0.74 -14.28
CA ARG A 232 -13.37 -0.24 -15.36
C ARG A 232 -12.00 -0.36 -16.02
N GLU A 233 -11.25 0.74 -16.08
CA GLU A 233 -10.01 0.83 -16.86
C GLU A 233 -8.76 0.57 -16.00
N ILE A 234 -8.84 0.73 -14.68
CA ILE A 234 -7.73 0.38 -13.78
C ILE A 234 -7.58 -1.13 -13.73
N GLN A 235 -6.36 -1.61 -14.01
CA GLN A 235 -6.01 -3.03 -14.00
C GLN A 235 -5.73 -3.50 -12.56
N ALA A 236 -6.79 -3.60 -11.76
CA ALA A 236 -6.73 -4.09 -10.40
C ALA A 236 -7.93 -4.98 -10.10
N GLY A 237 -7.71 -6.01 -9.30
CA GLY A 237 -8.76 -6.95 -8.92
C GLY A 237 -9.86 -6.31 -8.07
N ARG A 238 -9.53 -5.25 -7.34
CA ARG A 238 -10.49 -4.45 -6.57
C ARG A 238 -10.21 -2.96 -6.71
N VAL A 239 -11.24 -2.22 -7.14
CA VAL A 239 -11.18 -0.75 -7.19
C VAL A 239 -12.24 -0.18 -6.24
N TRP A 240 -11.79 0.58 -5.24
CA TRP A 240 -12.67 1.30 -4.32
C TRP A 240 -12.95 2.70 -4.84
N THR A 241 -14.20 3.11 -4.78
CA THR A 241 -14.63 4.46 -5.15
C THR A 241 -15.12 5.21 -3.93
N ASN A 242 -14.50 6.35 -3.62
CA ASN A 242 -14.87 7.23 -2.49
C ASN A 242 -14.88 6.52 -1.13
N CYS A 243 -14.14 5.45 -1.03
CA CYS A 243 -13.81 4.71 0.19
C CYS A 243 -12.50 3.94 -0.03
N TYR A 244 -11.97 3.34 1.01
CA TYR A 244 -10.86 2.40 0.92
C TYR A 244 -11.03 1.28 1.95
N HIS A 245 -10.56 0.07 1.66
CA HIS A 245 -10.66 -1.10 2.54
C HIS A 245 -12.08 -1.51 2.94
N ALA A 246 -13.11 -1.16 2.15
CA ALA A 246 -14.44 -1.72 2.32
C ALA A 246 -14.53 -3.11 1.65
N PHE A 247 -14.77 -4.15 2.44
CA PHE A 247 -14.79 -5.55 1.98
C PHE A 247 -16.18 -6.17 2.21
N PRO A 248 -17.14 -5.96 1.30
CA PRO A 248 -18.44 -6.61 1.42
C PRO A 248 -18.29 -8.12 1.17
N ALA A 249 -18.86 -8.92 2.07
CA ALA A 249 -18.69 -10.38 2.08
C ALA A 249 -19.18 -11.08 0.79
N HIS A 250 -20.10 -10.47 0.07
CA HIS A 250 -20.68 -11.01 -1.17
C HIS A 250 -19.89 -10.64 -2.44
N ALA A 251 -18.91 -9.77 -2.34
CA ALA A 251 -18.06 -9.38 -3.47
C ALA A 251 -16.81 -10.24 -3.55
N ALA A 252 -16.51 -10.74 -4.76
CA ALA A 252 -15.26 -11.46 -4.99
C ALA A 252 -14.04 -10.59 -4.67
N PHE A 253 -13.01 -11.18 -4.11
CA PHE A 253 -11.70 -10.57 -3.98
C PHE A 253 -10.89 -10.97 -5.22
N GLY A 254 -10.56 -9.99 -6.06
CA GLY A 254 -9.76 -10.20 -7.25
C GLY A 254 -8.29 -9.76 -7.04
N GLY A 255 -7.49 -9.90 -8.09
CA GLY A 255 -6.09 -9.48 -8.05
C GLY A 255 -5.22 -10.28 -8.98
#